data_1961018c93f44333c213a6309556d9fc
#
_entry.id   1961018c93f44333c213a6309556d9fc
#
_cell.length_a   1.000
_cell.length_b   1.000
_cell.length_c   1.000
_cell.angle_alpha   90.00
_cell.angle_beta   90.00
_cell.angle_gamma   90.00
#
_symmetry.space_group_name_H-M   'P 1'
#
loop_
_entity.id
_entity.type
_entity.pdbx_description
1 polymer ?
#
loop_
_entity_poly.entity_id
_entity_poly.type
_entity_poly.pdbx_seq_one_letter_code
_entity_poly.pdbx_strand_id
1 'polypeptide(L)'
;MSLAVSLAVAQDRPEEGGHELQVWTGGGRSVPGGTKDTSVWNAGVRYGWILTAPHGPGFLSGRFELAVDAVPAFVVFQPANTAYGAGVNPVGLKWIFATRGHIAPYIELNGGTLFTTHEVPAGTSTVNFTSGAAFGLHFLGRHAWSVDVRYMHISNAGLTVPNPGVNTVQVRLGFGKFFGKK
;
A
#
# COMPACT_ATOMS: atom_id res chain seq x y z
N MET A 1 11.68 28.14 28.52
CA MET A 1 10.85 27.14 27.84
C MET A 1 11.78 26.11 27.15
N SER A 2 11.94 24.96 27.75
CA SER A 2 12.78 23.87 27.18
C SER A 2 11.93 23.03 26.23
N LEU A 3 12.22 23.09 24.94
CA LEU A 3 11.65 22.15 23.97
C LEU A 3 12.29 20.78 24.21
N ALA A 4 11.61 19.90 24.92
CA ALA A 4 11.98 18.50 24.99
C ALA A 4 11.65 17.87 23.62
N VAL A 5 12.66 17.73 22.76
CA VAL A 5 12.59 16.88 21.58
C VAL A 5 12.55 15.44 22.09
N SER A 6 11.35 14.87 22.15
CA SER A 6 11.17 13.45 22.46
C SER A 6 11.76 12.66 21.31
N LEU A 7 12.97 12.12 21.49
CA LEU A 7 13.54 11.14 20.57
C LEU A 7 12.63 9.91 20.55
N ALA A 8 11.89 9.73 19.47
CA ALA A 8 11.08 8.53 19.26
C ALA A 8 11.99 7.30 19.32
N VAL A 9 11.81 6.49 20.35
CA VAL A 9 12.54 5.21 20.47
C VAL A 9 12.10 4.32 19.32
N ALA A 10 13.07 3.85 18.54
CA ALA A 10 12.78 2.89 17.49
C ALA A 10 12.27 1.58 18.14
N GLN A 11 11.07 1.17 17.77
CA GLN A 11 10.50 -0.12 18.16
C GLN A 11 10.88 -1.15 17.09
N ASP A 12 11.30 -2.32 17.54
CA ASP A 12 11.65 -3.41 16.62
C ASP A 12 10.39 -4.15 16.12
N ARG A 13 9.20 -3.83 16.65
CA ARG A 13 7.94 -4.53 16.38
C ARG A 13 6.74 -3.59 16.35
N PRO A 14 5.68 -3.93 15.58
CA PRO A 14 4.42 -3.21 15.67
C PRO A 14 3.80 -3.40 17.07
N GLU A 15 3.43 -2.31 17.75
CA GLU A 15 2.78 -2.32 19.05
C GLU A 15 1.60 -1.36 19.04
N GLU A 16 0.56 -1.65 19.84
CA GLU A 16 -0.61 -0.78 19.98
C GLU A 16 -0.21 0.65 20.36
N GLY A 17 -0.78 1.64 19.66
CA GLY A 17 -0.44 3.06 19.79
C GLY A 17 0.90 3.45 19.14
N GLY A 18 1.60 2.50 18.52
CA GLY A 18 2.78 2.77 17.69
C GLY A 18 2.42 3.13 16.24
N HIS A 19 3.45 3.45 15.48
CA HIS A 19 3.35 3.92 14.11
C HIS A 19 4.27 3.13 13.18
N GLU A 20 3.90 3.07 11.89
CA GLU A 20 4.78 2.63 10.80
C GLU A 20 5.14 3.84 9.94
N LEU A 21 6.42 3.98 9.57
CA LEU A 21 6.86 4.83 8.49
C LEU A 21 7.65 3.99 7.51
N GLN A 22 7.24 3.97 6.24
CA GLN A 22 7.82 3.13 5.21
C GLN A 22 7.93 3.88 3.89
N VAL A 23 9.03 3.72 3.17
CA VAL A 23 9.14 3.98 1.74
C VAL A 23 8.97 2.66 1.01
N TRP A 24 8.28 2.67 -0.13
CA TRP A 24 8.02 1.45 -0.87
C TRP A 24 8.04 1.67 -2.38
N THR A 25 8.29 0.61 -3.13
CA THR A 25 8.14 0.56 -4.58
C THR A 25 7.53 -0.77 -4.99
N GLY A 26 6.80 -0.76 -6.07
CA GLY A 26 6.15 -1.95 -6.58
C GLY A 26 5.94 -1.90 -8.09
N GLY A 27 5.66 -3.04 -8.66
CA GLY A 27 5.34 -3.15 -10.08
C GLY A 27 4.70 -4.48 -10.42
N GLY A 28 4.01 -4.49 -11.55
CA GLY A 28 3.28 -5.68 -11.98
C GLY A 28 2.66 -5.54 -13.35
N ARG A 29 1.83 -6.53 -13.68
CA ARG A 29 1.19 -6.63 -14.99
C ARG A 29 -0.31 -6.87 -14.86
N SER A 30 -1.02 -6.51 -15.94
CA SER A 30 -2.45 -6.76 -16.03
C SER A 30 -2.78 -8.26 -16.02
N VAL A 31 -3.91 -8.56 -15.37
CA VAL A 31 -4.53 -9.87 -15.31
C VAL A 31 -5.94 -9.81 -15.90
N PRO A 32 -6.58 -10.96 -16.22
CA PRO A 32 -7.93 -10.99 -16.79
C PRO A 32 -8.96 -10.19 -15.97
N GLY A 33 -10.01 -9.69 -16.64
CA GLY A 33 -11.12 -8.95 -16.03
C GLY A 33 -11.11 -7.45 -16.30
N GLY A 34 -10.20 -6.97 -17.14
CA GLY A 34 -10.10 -5.56 -17.56
C GLY A 34 -9.24 -5.42 -18.81
N THR A 35 -8.72 -4.21 -19.06
CA THR A 35 -7.78 -3.93 -20.16
C THR A 35 -6.51 -4.74 -19.98
N LYS A 36 -6.07 -5.37 -21.08
CA LYS A 36 -4.88 -6.24 -21.13
C LYS A 36 -3.62 -5.46 -21.54
N ASP A 37 -2.47 -6.16 -21.54
CA ASP A 37 -1.17 -5.67 -22.03
C ASP A 37 -0.72 -4.35 -21.37
N THR A 38 -1.11 -4.19 -20.11
CA THR A 38 -0.76 -3.04 -19.28
C THR A 38 0.19 -3.47 -18.16
N SER A 39 1.26 -2.72 -17.97
CA SER A 39 2.17 -2.89 -16.84
C SER A 39 2.13 -1.63 -15.98
N VAL A 40 2.44 -1.77 -14.71
CA VAL A 40 2.50 -0.63 -13.78
C VAL A 40 3.79 -0.68 -12.97
N TRP A 41 4.27 0.51 -12.64
CA TRP A 41 5.29 0.74 -11.64
C TRP A 41 4.86 1.90 -10.75
N ASN A 42 5.09 1.78 -9.45
CA ASN A 42 4.73 2.82 -8.50
C ASN A 42 5.70 2.86 -7.31
N ALA A 43 5.78 4.04 -6.69
CA ALA A 43 6.57 4.24 -5.48
C ALA A 43 5.88 5.25 -4.57
N GLY A 44 6.05 5.07 -3.26
CA GLY A 44 5.36 5.90 -2.30
C GLY A 44 5.94 5.86 -0.91
N VAL A 45 5.30 6.64 -0.05
CA VAL A 45 5.57 6.74 1.39
C VAL A 45 4.29 6.38 2.14
N ARG A 46 4.42 5.50 3.11
CA ARG A 46 3.35 5.08 4.01
C ARG A 46 3.55 5.66 5.39
N TYR A 47 2.44 6.09 5.98
CA TYR A 47 2.34 6.33 7.42
C TYR A 47 1.17 5.50 7.97
N GLY A 48 1.46 4.67 8.97
CA GLY A 48 0.51 3.75 9.60
C GLY A 48 0.36 4.01 11.11
N TRP A 49 -0.81 3.69 11.63
CA TRP A 49 -1.15 3.71 13.06
C TRP A 49 -1.55 2.31 13.49
N ILE A 50 -0.86 1.74 14.47
CA ILE A 50 -1.21 0.44 15.07
C ILE A 50 -2.31 0.69 16.10
N LEU A 51 -3.53 0.31 15.77
CA LEU A 51 -4.73 0.68 16.53
C LEU A 51 -5.03 -0.26 17.70
N THR A 52 -4.58 -1.52 17.63
CA THR A 52 -4.97 -2.53 18.63
C THR A 52 -3.79 -3.33 19.15
N ALA A 53 -3.91 -3.80 20.40
CA ALA A 53 -3.13 -4.91 20.92
C ALA A 53 -3.43 -6.19 20.12
N PRO A 54 -2.57 -7.23 20.20
CA PRO A 54 -2.88 -8.51 19.59
C PRO A 54 -4.19 -9.08 20.14
N HIS A 55 -5.09 -9.47 19.24
CA HIS A 55 -6.34 -10.12 19.59
C HIS A 55 -6.74 -11.13 18.51
N GLY A 56 -7.75 -11.94 18.81
CA GLY A 56 -8.17 -13.03 17.92
C GLY A 56 -7.63 -14.40 18.36
N PRO A 57 -8.25 -15.50 17.92
CA PRO A 57 -7.94 -16.84 18.36
C PRO A 57 -6.71 -17.42 17.64
N GLY A 58 -5.81 -18.07 18.37
CA GLY A 58 -4.74 -18.91 17.84
C GLY A 58 -3.90 -18.24 16.75
N PHE A 59 -3.84 -18.86 15.58
CA PHE A 59 -3.05 -18.37 14.43
C PHE A 59 -3.63 -17.13 13.76
N LEU A 60 -4.89 -16.79 14.00
CA LEU A 60 -5.55 -15.56 13.54
C LEU A 60 -5.26 -14.37 14.44
N SER A 61 -4.60 -14.57 15.58
CA SER A 61 -4.21 -13.46 16.47
C SER A 61 -3.35 -12.46 15.70
N GLY A 62 -3.68 -11.18 15.84
CA GLY A 62 -3.00 -10.10 15.14
C GLY A 62 -3.40 -8.73 15.65
N ARG A 63 -2.93 -7.70 14.95
CA ARG A 63 -3.16 -6.28 15.23
C ARG A 63 -3.75 -5.60 14.03
N PHE A 64 -4.60 -4.63 14.29
CA PHE A 64 -5.15 -3.78 13.25
C PHE A 64 -4.29 -2.53 13.08
N GLU A 65 -3.96 -2.22 11.83
CA GLU A 65 -3.28 -0.99 11.43
C GLU A 65 -4.15 -0.24 10.43
N LEU A 66 -4.26 1.07 10.61
CA LEU A 66 -4.77 2.00 9.62
C LEU A 66 -3.59 2.75 9.01
N ALA A 67 -3.50 2.79 7.69
CA ALA A 67 -2.42 3.45 6.98
C ALA A 67 -2.91 4.42 5.90
N VAL A 68 -2.07 5.40 5.59
CA VAL A 68 -2.21 6.31 4.46
C VAL A 68 -0.94 6.22 3.63
N ASP A 69 -1.09 6.10 2.30
CA ASP A 69 0.04 6.17 1.37
C ASP A 69 -0.05 7.46 0.54
N ALA A 70 1.04 8.22 0.49
CA ALA A 70 1.31 9.17 -0.58
C ALA A 70 2.04 8.44 -1.71
N VAL A 71 1.55 8.56 -2.94
CA VAL A 71 2.09 7.88 -4.13
C VAL A 71 2.54 8.93 -5.13
N PRO A 72 3.71 9.56 -4.94
CA PRO A 72 4.21 10.62 -5.81
C PRO A 72 4.61 10.14 -7.21
N ALA A 73 4.83 8.86 -7.38
CA ALA A 73 5.21 8.28 -8.66
C ALA A 73 4.35 7.06 -9.00
N PHE A 74 3.63 7.14 -10.09
CA PHE A 74 2.85 6.06 -10.68
C PHE A 74 3.02 6.09 -12.19
N VAL A 75 3.46 4.99 -12.78
CA VAL A 75 3.65 4.86 -14.23
C VAL A 75 2.81 3.70 -14.73
N VAL A 76 2.01 3.96 -15.75
CA VAL A 76 1.20 2.96 -16.43
C VAL A 76 1.69 2.82 -17.87
N PHE A 77 2.23 1.68 -18.19
CA PHE A 77 2.70 1.33 -19.53
C PHE A 77 1.56 0.65 -20.28
N GLN A 78 0.97 1.34 -21.23
CA GLN A 78 -0.14 0.88 -22.07
C GLN A 78 0.32 0.69 -23.51
N PRO A 79 -0.35 -0.15 -24.33
CA PRO A 79 -0.02 -0.27 -25.76
C PRO A 79 -0.09 1.06 -26.51
N ALA A 80 -1.02 1.94 -26.14
CA ALA A 80 -1.23 3.23 -26.80
C ALA A 80 -0.22 4.31 -26.35
N ASN A 81 0.16 4.32 -25.07
CA ASN A 81 1.02 5.35 -24.48
C ASN A 81 1.56 4.92 -23.10
N THR A 82 2.44 5.74 -22.55
CA THR A 82 2.84 5.66 -21.13
C THR A 82 2.21 6.82 -20.37
N ALA A 83 1.42 6.53 -19.36
CA ALA A 83 0.83 7.54 -18.48
C ALA A 83 1.66 7.65 -17.19
N TYR A 84 2.02 8.88 -16.83
CA TYR A 84 2.69 9.21 -15.57
C TYR A 84 1.67 9.81 -14.62
N GLY A 85 1.78 9.51 -13.34
CA GLY A 85 0.78 9.96 -12.39
C GLY A 85 1.27 10.03 -10.96
N ALA A 86 0.38 10.53 -10.12
CA ALA A 86 0.50 10.57 -8.68
C ALA A 86 -0.87 10.32 -8.05
N GLY A 87 -0.86 9.89 -6.79
CA GLY A 87 -2.10 9.59 -6.09
C GLY A 87 -1.93 9.58 -4.58
N VAL A 88 -3.02 9.26 -3.91
CA VAL A 88 -3.06 9.04 -2.47
C VAL A 88 -3.99 7.86 -2.19
N ASN A 89 -3.58 7.00 -1.27
CA ASN A 89 -4.44 5.98 -0.70
C ASN A 89 -4.75 6.39 0.75
N PRO A 90 -5.88 7.07 0.99
CA PRO A 90 -6.24 7.54 2.32
C PRO A 90 -6.72 6.41 3.24
N VAL A 91 -6.98 5.24 2.67
CA VAL A 91 -7.47 4.08 3.41
C VAL A 91 -6.60 2.87 3.08
N GLY A 92 -5.80 2.46 4.05
CA GLY A 92 -5.09 1.18 4.09
C GLY A 92 -5.47 0.46 5.38
N LEU A 93 -6.22 -0.64 5.28
CA LEU A 93 -6.64 -1.46 6.41
C LEU A 93 -5.78 -2.71 6.42
N LYS A 94 -4.88 -2.81 7.39
CA LYS A 94 -3.93 -3.93 7.49
C LYS A 94 -4.16 -4.73 8.76
N TRP A 95 -4.20 -6.04 8.64
CA TRP A 95 -4.15 -6.98 9.75
C TRP A 95 -2.76 -7.61 9.80
N ILE A 96 -1.99 -7.29 10.83
CA ILE A 96 -0.66 -7.84 11.06
C ILE A 96 -0.80 -9.00 12.02
N PHE A 97 -0.60 -10.23 11.54
CA PHE A 97 -0.67 -11.43 12.36
C PHE A 97 0.42 -11.46 13.45
N ALA A 98 0.19 -12.26 14.46
CA ALA A 98 1.15 -12.42 15.55
C ALA A 98 2.53 -12.83 15.02
N THR A 99 3.54 -12.09 15.46
CA THR A 99 4.92 -12.25 15.03
C THR A 99 5.49 -13.58 15.52
N ARG A 100 6.15 -14.31 14.62
CA ARG A 100 6.96 -15.48 14.95
C ARG A 100 8.43 -15.15 14.68
N GLY A 101 9.23 -15.02 15.75
CA GLY A 101 10.61 -14.54 15.62
C GLY A 101 10.66 -13.12 15.05
N HIS A 102 11.24 -12.97 13.87
CA HIS A 102 11.38 -11.68 13.18
C HIS A 102 10.42 -11.51 11.97
N ILE A 103 9.47 -12.43 11.79
CA ILE A 103 8.52 -12.39 10.66
C ILE A 103 7.12 -12.14 11.17
N ALA A 104 6.45 -11.15 10.58
CA ALA A 104 5.05 -10.85 10.80
C ALA A 104 4.28 -10.86 9.47
N PRO A 105 3.51 -11.91 9.19
CA PRO A 105 2.62 -11.93 8.03
C PRO A 105 1.53 -10.85 8.15
N TYR A 106 1.03 -10.37 7.01
CA TYR A 106 -0.11 -9.45 7.01
C TYR A 106 -1.01 -9.62 5.80
N ILE A 107 -2.24 -9.19 5.95
CA ILE A 107 -3.17 -8.93 4.85
C ILE A 107 -3.55 -7.46 4.88
N GLU A 108 -3.84 -6.90 3.71
CA GLU A 108 -4.19 -5.49 3.57
C GLU A 108 -5.30 -5.30 2.54
N LEU A 109 -6.24 -4.41 2.84
CA LEU A 109 -7.16 -3.82 1.88
C LEU A 109 -6.82 -2.34 1.75
N ASN A 110 -6.83 -1.81 0.53
CA ASN A 110 -6.56 -0.40 0.31
C ASN A 110 -7.46 0.22 -0.76
N GLY A 111 -7.59 1.53 -0.69
CA GLY A 111 -8.31 2.31 -1.67
C GLY A 111 -7.78 3.72 -1.76
N GLY A 112 -7.81 4.29 -2.98
CA GLY A 112 -7.27 5.61 -3.21
C GLY A 112 -7.66 6.21 -4.54
N THR A 113 -7.00 7.32 -4.85
CA THR A 113 -7.15 8.08 -6.09
C THR A 113 -5.85 8.09 -6.87
N LEU A 114 -5.96 8.17 -8.18
CA LEU A 114 -4.84 8.25 -9.12
C LEU A 114 -5.15 9.30 -10.18
N PHE A 115 -4.25 10.25 -10.34
CA PHE A 115 -4.28 11.28 -11.38
C PHE A 115 -3.13 11.03 -12.34
N THR A 116 -3.41 11.03 -13.65
CA THR A 116 -2.44 10.65 -14.69
C THR A 116 -2.39 11.67 -15.82
N THR A 117 -1.23 11.74 -16.51
CA THR A 117 -1.02 12.62 -17.68
C THR A 117 -1.78 12.19 -18.92
N HIS A 118 -2.10 10.89 -19.02
CA HIS A 118 -2.90 10.31 -20.10
C HIS A 118 -3.99 9.45 -19.48
N GLU A 119 -5.05 9.21 -20.23
CA GLU A 119 -6.18 8.37 -19.79
C GLU A 119 -5.74 6.94 -19.48
N VAL A 120 -6.29 6.38 -18.41
CA VAL A 120 -6.01 5.00 -17.94
C VAL A 120 -7.34 4.29 -17.60
N PRO A 121 -7.69 3.22 -18.35
CA PRO A 121 -7.12 2.80 -19.63
C PRO A 121 -7.23 3.87 -20.71
N ALA A 122 -6.44 3.75 -21.77
CA ALA A 122 -6.53 4.68 -22.91
C ALA A 122 -7.97 4.77 -23.46
N GLY A 123 -8.46 5.97 -23.74
CA GLY A 123 -9.82 6.26 -24.16
C GLY A 123 -10.84 6.39 -23.02
N THR A 124 -10.39 6.55 -21.75
CA THR A 124 -11.30 6.65 -20.60
C THR A 124 -11.15 7.96 -19.80
N SER A 125 -10.30 7.97 -18.76
CA SER A 125 -10.14 9.10 -17.84
C SER A 125 -8.71 9.25 -17.33
N THR A 126 -8.31 10.50 -17.07
CA THR A 126 -7.07 10.84 -16.35
C THR A 126 -7.26 10.83 -14.82
N VAL A 127 -8.52 10.77 -14.35
CA VAL A 127 -8.88 10.66 -12.95
C VAL A 127 -9.41 9.27 -12.69
N ASN A 128 -8.72 8.51 -11.85
CA ASN A 128 -9.08 7.14 -11.54
C ASN A 128 -9.08 6.90 -10.03
N PHE A 129 -9.73 5.83 -9.63
CA PHE A 129 -9.70 5.27 -8.28
C PHE A 129 -8.95 3.96 -8.30
N THR A 130 -8.25 3.68 -7.21
CA THR A 130 -7.56 2.41 -6.99
C THR A 130 -8.23 1.68 -5.84
N SER A 131 -8.37 0.37 -5.97
CA SER A 131 -8.76 -0.51 -4.87
C SER A 131 -7.96 -1.79 -4.95
N GLY A 132 -7.62 -2.39 -3.81
CA GLY A 132 -6.78 -3.56 -3.85
C GLY A 132 -6.75 -4.35 -2.54
N ALA A 133 -6.19 -5.55 -2.66
CA ALA A 133 -5.90 -6.43 -1.56
C ALA A 133 -4.47 -6.97 -1.68
N ALA A 134 -3.81 -7.18 -0.54
CA ALA A 134 -2.46 -7.72 -0.50
C ALA A 134 -2.31 -8.78 0.57
N PHE A 135 -1.36 -9.69 0.33
CA PHE A 135 -0.79 -10.58 1.33
C PHE A 135 0.72 -10.38 1.34
N GLY A 136 1.30 -10.19 2.52
CA GLY A 136 2.72 -9.89 2.64
C GLY A 136 3.35 -10.34 3.94
N LEU A 137 4.64 -10.07 4.03
CA LEU A 137 5.48 -10.36 5.19
C LEU A 137 6.26 -9.10 5.58
N HIS A 138 6.28 -8.78 6.87
CA HIS A 138 7.27 -7.90 7.46
C HIS A 138 8.44 -8.73 8.01
N PHE A 139 9.66 -8.31 7.72
CA PHE A 139 10.89 -8.78 8.34
C PHE A 139 11.34 -7.71 9.34
N LEU A 140 11.13 -8.00 10.63
CA LEU A 140 11.26 -7.06 11.73
C LEU A 140 12.68 -7.03 12.31
N GLY A 141 13.14 -5.84 12.65
CA GLY A 141 14.42 -5.54 13.28
C GLY A 141 14.49 -4.04 13.51
N ARG A 142 15.69 -3.49 13.76
CA ARG A 142 15.90 -2.04 13.89
C ARG A 142 15.28 -1.24 12.72
N HIS A 143 15.31 -1.83 11.54
CA HIS A 143 14.54 -1.44 10.37
C HIS A 143 13.65 -2.59 9.96
N ALA A 144 12.49 -2.30 9.40
CA ALA A 144 11.57 -3.28 8.89
C ALA A 144 11.60 -3.29 7.36
N TRP A 145 11.74 -4.48 6.79
CA TRP A 145 11.50 -4.71 5.36
C TRP A 145 10.13 -5.32 5.19
N SER A 146 9.51 -5.08 4.07
CA SER A 146 8.29 -5.79 3.69
C SER A 146 8.36 -6.26 2.26
N VAL A 147 7.67 -7.36 1.99
CA VAL A 147 7.37 -7.83 0.64
C VAL A 147 5.91 -8.25 0.60
N ASP A 148 5.19 -7.83 -0.43
CA ASP A 148 3.82 -8.30 -0.64
C ASP A 148 3.52 -8.60 -2.12
N VAL A 149 2.55 -9.46 -2.31
CA VAL A 149 1.85 -9.65 -3.58
C VAL A 149 0.49 -9.01 -3.42
N ARG A 150 0.15 -8.13 -4.37
CA ARG A 150 -1.11 -7.40 -4.32
C ARG A 150 -1.87 -7.46 -5.64
N TYR A 151 -3.17 -7.58 -5.52
CA TYR A 151 -4.09 -7.26 -6.59
C TYR A 151 -4.47 -5.78 -6.49
N MET A 152 -4.49 -5.09 -7.62
CA MET A 152 -4.97 -3.71 -7.70
C MET A 152 -5.88 -3.54 -8.91
N HIS A 153 -7.06 -2.97 -8.66
CA HIS A 153 -8.00 -2.51 -9.66
C HIS A 153 -7.88 -1.00 -9.82
N ILE A 154 -7.80 -0.52 -11.07
CA ILE A 154 -7.78 0.90 -11.44
C ILE A 154 -8.97 1.15 -12.34
N SER A 155 -9.83 2.10 -12.01
CA SER A 155 -10.97 2.48 -12.85
C SER A 155 -11.44 3.89 -12.52
N ASN A 156 -12.20 4.50 -13.43
CA ASN A 156 -12.76 5.82 -13.23
C ASN A 156 -14.08 5.82 -12.43
N ALA A 157 -14.47 4.69 -11.85
CA ALA A 157 -15.73 4.52 -11.10
C ALA A 157 -17.00 4.97 -11.87
N GLY A 158 -16.97 4.96 -13.20
CA GLY A 158 -18.09 5.37 -14.03
C GLY A 158 -18.18 6.89 -14.27
N LEU A 159 -17.16 7.67 -13.93
CA LEU A 159 -17.11 9.11 -14.25
C LEU A 159 -17.16 9.36 -15.77
N THR A 160 -16.65 8.44 -16.55
CA THR A 160 -16.72 8.43 -18.02
C THR A 160 -17.04 7.04 -18.54
N VAL A 161 -17.61 6.97 -19.75
CA VAL A 161 -17.91 5.72 -20.46
C VAL A 161 -17.05 5.67 -21.73
N PRO A 162 -16.38 4.53 -22.01
CA PRO A 162 -16.39 3.26 -21.30
C PRO A 162 -15.55 3.26 -20.00
N ASN A 163 -15.79 2.26 -19.14
CA ASN A 163 -15.01 2.04 -17.90
C ASN A 163 -14.59 0.56 -17.77
N PRO A 164 -13.73 0.03 -18.65
CA PRO A 164 -13.29 -1.37 -18.58
C PRO A 164 -12.36 -1.66 -17.41
N GLY A 165 -11.71 -0.62 -16.84
CA GLY A 165 -10.72 -0.74 -15.78
C GLY A 165 -9.43 -1.46 -16.20
N VAL A 166 -8.46 -1.48 -15.28
CA VAL A 166 -7.21 -2.26 -15.37
C VAL A 166 -7.07 -3.05 -14.09
N ASN A 167 -6.94 -4.35 -14.18
CA ASN A 167 -6.65 -5.25 -13.06
C ASN A 167 -5.20 -5.67 -13.14
N THR A 168 -4.44 -5.52 -12.07
CA THR A 168 -3.02 -5.89 -12.03
C THR A 168 -2.71 -6.78 -10.83
N VAL A 169 -1.72 -7.66 -11.00
CA VAL A 169 -1.01 -8.30 -9.89
C VAL A 169 0.39 -7.72 -9.84
N GLN A 170 0.78 -7.27 -8.66
CA GLN A 170 2.03 -6.55 -8.42
C GLN A 170 2.80 -7.20 -7.28
N VAL A 171 4.12 -7.05 -7.29
CA VAL A 171 4.99 -7.28 -6.13
C VAL A 171 5.42 -5.92 -5.61
N ARG A 172 5.29 -5.70 -4.29
CA ARG A 172 5.76 -4.49 -3.62
C ARG A 172 6.85 -4.83 -2.62
N LEU A 173 7.89 -3.99 -2.57
CA LEU A 173 8.95 -4.02 -1.59
C LEU A 173 8.90 -2.73 -0.78
N GLY A 174 9.03 -2.84 0.53
CA GLY A 174 9.04 -1.72 1.44
C GLY A 174 10.23 -1.75 2.39
N PHE A 175 10.67 -0.56 2.80
CA PHE A 175 11.70 -0.36 3.80
C PHE A 175 11.30 0.77 4.74
N GLY A 176 11.37 0.51 6.05
CA GLY A 176 10.92 1.49 7.03
C GLY A 176 11.23 1.10 8.46
N LYS A 177 10.40 1.57 9.36
CA LYS A 177 10.49 1.28 10.80
C LYS A 177 9.14 1.38 11.48
N PHE A 178 8.99 0.65 12.57
CA PHE A 178 7.95 0.88 13.58
C PHE A 178 8.51 1.77 14.69
N PHE A 179 7.69 2.66 15.27
CA PHE A 179 8.11 3.59 16.31
C PHE A 179 6.92 4.09 17.14
N GLY A 180 7.17 4.77 18.27
CA GLY A 180 6.21 5.66 18.91
C GLY A 180 5.54 5.22 20.19
N LYS A 181 5.63 3.98 20.68
CA LYS A 181 5.17 3.65 22.03
C LYS A 181 6.33 3.52 23.00
N LYS A 182 6.15 4.08 24.20
CA LYS A 182 6.94 3.80 25.41
C LYS A 182 6.13 2.90 26.32
#